data_2a6bb014fdd16fb9a3ed5d3431a0e346
#
_entry.id   2a6bb014fdd16fb9a3ed5d3431a0e346
#
_cell.length_a   1.000
_cell.length_b   1.000
_cell.length_c   1.000
_cell.angle_alpha   90.00
_cell.angle_beta   90.00
_cell.angle_gamma   90.00
#
_symmetry.space_group_name_H-M   'P 1'
#
loop_
_entity.id
_entity.type
_entity.pdbx_description
1 polymer ?
#
loop_
_entity_poly.entity_id
_entity_poly.type
_entity_poly.pdbx_seq_one_letter_code
_entity_poly.pdbx_strand_id
1 'polypeptide(L)'
;GKSQTIAWPVVNGAGGYLVSFYDPSAEDSIVADSIVDGCQIIVSREEDMNYVFSIKTLGNEANNNKGAEAPTEYAFTTFMPATAVLPNGTDIYEWSQTPEIQTLLTTPTEETLIFDLEAGGEYALSNIVDFGHNKVILRTASKSDWATITYANGASIRVGCGFFLRYMNINGEATTDPILGLSDAPNEAILGL
;
A
#
# COMPACT_ATOMS: atom_id res chain seq x y z
N GLY A 1 6.84 -5.58 9.87
CA GLY A 1 5.65 -6.14 9.22
C GLY A 1 4.41 -5.94 10.07
N LYS A 2 3.25 -5.94 9.44
CA LYS A 2 1.96 -5.89 10.13
C LYS A 2 1.39 -7.28 10.28
N SER A 3 0.67 -7.52 11.40
CA SER A 3 -0.05 -8.77 11.65
C SER A 3 -1.42 -8.74 10.97
N GLN A 4 -1.81 -9.84 10.36
CA GLN A 4 -3.14 -10.03 9.77
C GLN A 4 -3.68 -11.40 10.14
N THR A 5 -4.96 -11.44 10.52
CA THR A 5 -5.69 -12.70 10.70
C THR A 5 -6.32 -13.14 9.38
N ILE A 6 -6.06 -14.37 8.98
CA ILE A 6 -6.74 -15.05 7.88
C ILE A 6 -7.64 -16.10 8.50
N ALA A 7 -8.94 -16.07 8.19
CA ALA A 7 -9.93 -17.00 8.71
C ALA A 7 -10.73 -17.64 7.56
N TRP A 8 -11.19 -18.88 7.79
CA TRP A 8 -12.00 -19.64 6.84
C TRP A 8 -13.14 -20.37 7.51
N PRO A 9 -14.17 -20.77 6.73
CA PRO A 9 -15.29 -21.52 7.27
C PRO A 9 -14.87 -22.89 7.80
N VAL A 10 -15.51 -23.33 8.87
CA VAL A 10 -15.35 -24.68 9.40
C VAL A 10 -15.89 -25.70 8.41
N VAL A 11 -15.13 -26.74 8.13
CA VAL A 11 -15.57 -27.95 7.43
C VAL A 11 -15.89 -29.02 8.45
N ASN A 12 -17.16 -29.40 8.54
CA ASN A 12 -17.60 -30.41 9.51
C ASN A 12 -16.90 -31.75 9.26
N GLY A 13 -16.36 -32.32 10.34
CA GLY A 13 -15.66 -33.60 10.29
C GLY A 13 -14.27 -33.56 9.68
N ALA A 14 -13.70 -32.39 9.40
CA ALA A 14 -12.33 -32.27 8.94
C ALA A 14 -11.32 -32.78 10.00
N GLY A 15 -10.20 -33.29 9.54
CA GLY A 15 -9.05 -33.68 10.38
C GLY A 15 -8.06 -32.53 10.61
N GLY A 16 -8.44 -31.28 10.30
CA GLY A 16 -7.61 -30.10 10.32
C GLY A 16 -7.42 -29.51 8.92
N TYR A 17 -6.51 -28.55 8.83
CA TYR A 17 -6.20 -27.84 7.59
C TYR A 17 -4.70 -27.75 7.40
N LEU A 18 -4.23 -28.09 6.20
CA LEU A 18 -2.86 -27.82 5.77
C LEU A 18 -2.86 -26.44 5.13
N VAL A 19 -2.08 -25.51 5.66
CA VAL A 19 -2.04 -24.13 5.21
C VAL A 19 -0.63 -23.67 4.88
N SER A 20 -0.52 -22.82 3.88
CA SER A 20 0.71 -22.10 3.53
C SER A 20 0.39 -20.64 3.24
N PHE A 21 1.32 -19.75 3.54
CA PHE A 21 1.24 -18.35 3.24
C PHE A 21 2.59 -17.85 2.74
N TYR A 22 2.64 -17.32 1.54
CA TYR A 22 3.89 -16.96 0.88
C TYR A 22 3.75 -15.78 -0.07
N ASP A 23 4.87 -15.12 -0.31
CA ASP A 23 5.06 -14.19 -1.41
C ASP A 23 5.49 -14.99 -2.65
N PRO A 24 4.74 -14.95 -3.76
CA PRO A 24 5.08 -15.71 -4.96
C PRO A 24 6.37 -15.26 -5.64
N SER A 25 6.95 -14.12 -5.24
CA SER A 25 8.23 -13.63 -5.73
C SER A 25 9.42 -13.99 -4.84
N ALA A 26 9.18 -14.55 -3.65
CA ALA A 26 10.19 -14.96 -2.69
C ALA A 26 10.42 -16.48 -2.73
N GLU A 27 11.65 -16.90 -2.42
CA GLU A 27 11.99 -18.34 -2.34
C GLU A 27 11.41 -19.00 -1.09
N ASP A 28 11.27 -18.24 0.00
CA ASP A 28 10.84 -18.75 1.30
C ASP A 28 9.36 -18.41 1.60
N SER A 29 8.64 -19.40 2.13
CA SER A 29 7.28 -19.21 2.65
C SER A 29 7.31 -18.51 4.01
N ILE A 30 6.37 -17.59 4.25
CA ILE A 30 6.17 -16.97 5.57
C ILE A 30 5.55 -17.97 6.54
N VAL A 31 4.61 -18.78 6.05
CA VAL A 31 4.08 -19.98 6.72
C VAL A 31 4.21 -21.13 5.73
N ALA A 32 5.11 -22.06 6.01
CA ALA A 32 5.28 -23.26 5.20
C ALA A 32 4.36 -24.35 5.72
N ASP A 33 3.70 -25.08 4.85
CA ASP A 33 2.91 -26.31 5.02
C ASP A 33 2.58 -26.70 6.47
N SER A 34 1.85 -25.81 7.16
CA SER A 34 1.54 -25.97 8.58
C SER A 34 0.17 -26.60 8.77
N ILE A 35 0.06 -27.58 9.69
CA ILE A 35 -1.23 -28.17 10.05
C ILE A 35 -1.86 -27.36 11.18
N VAL A 36 -3.11 -26.92 10.96
CA VAL A 36 -3.89 -26.11 11.89
C VAL A 36 -5.22 -26.81 12.18
N ASP A 37 -5.53 -26.98 13.46
CA ASP A 37 -6.82 -27.56 13.89
C ASP A 37 -7.94 -26.51 13.94
N GLY A 38 -7.58 -25.23 14.08
CA GLY A 38 -8.52 -24.11 14.08
C GLY A 38 -8.86 -23.62 12.67
N CYS A 39 -9.70 -22.60 12.60
CA CYS A 39 -10.16 -21.98 11.34
C CYS A 39 -9.58 -20.59 11.11
N GLN A 40 -8.41 -20.32 11.67
CA GLN A 40 -7.69 -19.08 11.46
C GLN A 40 -6.20 -19.25 11.71
N ILE A 41 -5.41 -18.39 11.07
CA ILE A 41 -3.99 -18.16 11.37
C ILE A 41 -3.71 -16.66 11.48
N ILE A 42 -2.64 -16.33 12.17
CA ILE A 42 -2.10 -14.97 12.21
C ILE A 42 -0.78 -14.99 11.43
N VAL A 43 -0.70 -14.15 10.41
CA VAL A 43 0.47 -14.02 9.54
C VAL A 43 1.09 -12.64 9.65
N SER A 44 2.40 -12.56 9.47
CA SER A 44 3.10 -11.29 9.27
C SER A 44 3.09 -10.95 7.79
N ARG A 45 2.83 -9.69 7.46
CA ARG A 45 2.83 -9.21 6.08
C ARG A 45 3.41 -7.81 5.96
N GLU A 46 3.92 -7.50 4.78
CA GLU A 46 4.31 -6.15 4.38
C GLU A 46 3.21 -5.49 3.54
N GLU A 47 3.31 -4.16 3.39
CA GLU A 47 2.41 -3.40 2.52
C GLU A 47 2.86 -3.47 1.06
N ASP A 48 1.92 -3.32 0.15
CA ASP A 48 2.15 -3.32 -1.30
C ASP A 48 2.80 -4.60 -1.86
N MET A 49 2.59 -5.72 -1.17
CA MET A 49 3.10 -7.02 -1.56
C MET A 49 1.99 -7.92 -2.08
N ASN A 50 2.34 -8.81 -3.00
CA ASN A 50 1.46 -9.89 -3.43
C ASN A 50 1.68 -11.08 -2.53
N TYR A 51 0.59 -11.68 -2.09
CA TYR A 51 0.62 -12.91 -1.28
C TYR A 51 -0.32 -13.95 -1.83
N VAL A 52 0.01 -15.20 -1.57
CA VAL A 52 -0.86 -16.35 -1.80
C VAL A 52 -1.11 -17.06 -0.47
N PHE A 53 -2.36 -17.26 -0.15
CA PHE A 53 -2.80 -18.16 0.91
C PHE A 53 -3.32 -19.45 0.30
N SER A 54 -2.70 -20.58 0.65
CA SER A 54 -3.08 -21.91 0.20
C SER A 54 -3.67 -22.68 1.38
N ILE A 55 -4.78 -23.36 1.17
CA ILE A 55 -5.46 -24.15 2.19
C ILE A 55 -5.98 -25.46 1.63
N LYS A 56 -5.75 -26.56 2.36
CA LYS A 56 -6.26 -27.88 2.05
C LYS A 56 -6.92 -28.49 3.27
N THR A 57 -8.18 -28.86 3.16
CA THR A 57 -8.89 -29.61 4.22
C THR A 57 -8.32 -31.03 4.32
N LEU A 58 -7.92 -31.43 5.51
CA LEU A 58 -7.40 -32.79 5.80
C LEU A 58 -8.57 -33.74 6.10
N GLY A 59 -8.42 -34.97 5.65
CA GLY A 59 -9.39 -36.03 5.92
C GLY A 59 -9.40 -36.48 7.37
N ASN A 60 -10.53 -37.06 7.78
CA ASN A 60 -10.69 -37.71 9.07
C ASN A 60 -11.59 -38.95 8.89
N GLU A 61 -10.99 -40.12 8.88
CA GLU A 61 -11.69 -41.38 8.65
C GLU A 61 -12.76 -41.67 9.71
N ALA A 62 -12.50 -41.27 10.97
CA ALA A 62 -13.45 -41.47 12.07
C ALA A 62 -14.76 -40.67 11.86
N ASN A 63 -14.69 -39.58 11.11
CA ASN A 63 -15.82 -38.72 10.77
C ASN A 63 -16.31 -38.93 9.31
N ASN A 64 -15.81 -39.96 8.63
CA ASN A 64 -16.09 -40.27 7.23
C ASN A 64 -15.83 -39.06 6.28
N ASN A 65 -14.83 -38.25 6.59
CA ASN A 65 -14.37 -37.12 5.77
C ASN A 65 -13.09 -37.50 5.01
N LYS A 66 -13.15 -37.48 3.70
CA LYS A 66 -12.00 -37.82 2.83
C LYS A 66 -10.96 -36.71 2.70
N GLY A 67 -11.32 -35.48 3.12
CA GLY A 67 -10.51 -34.29 2.89
C GLY A 67 -10.61 -33.80 1.43
N ALA A 68 -9.87 -32.75 1.15
CA ALA A 68 -9.75 -32.20 -0.21
C ALA A 68 -8.63 -32.93 -0.98
N GLU A 69 -8.78 -33.13 -2.28
CA GLU A 69 -7.74 -33.75 -3.13
C GLU A 69 -6.56 -32.80 -3.35
N ALA A 70 -6.85 -31.52 -3.58
CA ALA A 70 -5.89 -30.47 -3.81
C ALA A 70 -6.13 -29.25 -2.90
N PRO A 71 -5.12 -28.41 -2.64
CA PRO A 71 -5.33 -27.15 -1.97
C PRO A 71 -6.11 -26.17 -2.85
N THR A 72 -6.79 -25.21 -2.20
CA THR A 72 -7.34 -24.03 -2.82
C THR A 72 -6.44 -22.85 -2.54
N GLU A 73 -6.14 -22.05 -3.55
CA GLU A 73 -5.26 -20.89 -3.44
C GLU A 73 -6.03 -19.58 -3.61
N TYR A 74 -5.68 -18.60 -2.79
CA TYR A 74 -6.21 -17.24 -2.83
C TYR A 74 -5.06 -16.26 -2.94
N ALA A 75 -4.92 -15.65 -4.11
CA ALA A 75 -3.97 -14.57 -4.33
C ALA A 75 -4.60 -13.21 -3.98
N PHE A 76 -3.85 -12.37 -3.29
CA PHE A 76 -4.28 -11.02 -2.96
C PHE A 76 -3.08 -10.07 -2.81
N THR A 77 -3.34 -8.78 -2.87
CA THR A 77 -2.34 -7.74 -2.65
C THR A 77 -2.67 -6.96 -1.39
N THR A 78 -1.67 -6.72 -0.55
CA THR A 78 -1.81 -5.85 0.60
C THR A 78 -1.72 -4.39 0.17
N PHE A 79 -2.75 -3.61 0.47
CA PHE A 79 -2.82 -2.20 0.10
C PHE A 79 -3.35 -1.40 1.29
N MET A 80 -2.58 -0.41 1.77
CA MET A 80 -3.03 0.46 2.84
C MET A 80 -4.15 1.37 2.34
N PRO A 81 -5.21 1.61 3.13
CA PRO A 81 -6.21 2.61 2.79
C PRO A 81 -5.57 3.98 2.57
N ALA A 82 -6.02 4.71 1.56
CA ALA A 82 -5.61 6.08 1.37
C ALA A 82 -6.17 6.99 2.47
N THR A 83 -5.39 7.99 2.88
CA THR A 83 -5.85 9.09 3.74
C THR A 83 -6.78 10.00 2.95
N ALA A 84 -6.46 10.26 1.68
CA ALA A 84 -7.32 10.95 0.74
C ALA A 84 -7.05 10.48 -0.70
N VAL A 85 -8.04 10.65 -1.57
CA VAL A 85 -7.96 10.32 -2.99
C VAL A 85 -8.07 11.60 -3.80
N LEU A 86 -7.19 11.79 -4.78
CA LEU A 86 -7.24 12.89 -5.73
C LEU A 86 -8.01 12.45 -6.97
N PRO A 87 -9.11 13.12 -7.32
CA PRO A 87 -9.83 12.85 -8.56
C PRO A 87 -8.99 13.14 -9.79
N ASN A 88 -9.18 12.37 -10.86
CA ASN A 88 -8.54 12.61 -12.14
C ASN A 88 -8.77 14.04 -12.65
N GLY A 89 -7.75 14.64 -13.27
CA GLY A 89 -7.78 16.00 -13.76
C GLY A 89 -7.54 17.08 -12.70
N THR A 90 -7.25 16.70 -11.46
CA THR A 90 -6.97 17.65 -10.37
C THR A 90 -5.58 18.26 -10.53
N ASP A 91 -5.46 19.56 -10.25
CA ASP A 91 -4.18 20.22 -9.99
C ASP A 91 -3.77 19.92 -8.54
N ILE A 92 -2.62 19.27 -8.36
CA ILE A 92 -2.13 18.83 -7.04
C ILE A 92 -1.85 20.02 -6.13
N TYR A 93 -1.41 21.17 -6.68
CA TYR A 93 -1.23 22.38 -5.89
C TYR A 93 -2.56 22.92 -5.38
N GLU A 94 -3.56 23.10 -6.24
CA GLU A 94 -4.88 23.59 -5.84
C GLU A 94 -5.53 22.66 -4.80
N TRP A 95 -5.42 21.34 -5.01
CA TRP A 95 -5.89 20.35 -4.06
C TRP A 95 -5.18 20.49 -2.71
N SER A 96 -3.86 20.69 -2.70
CA SER A 96 -3.07 20.84 -1.48
C SER A 96 -3.45 22.08 -0.68
N GLN A 97 -4.08 23.09 -1.31
CA GLN A 97 -4.54 24.33 -0.67
C GLN A 97 -5.95 24.21 -0.07
N THR A 98 -6.66 23.11 -0.27
CA THR A 98 -7.97 22.92 0.37
C THR A 98 -7.82 22.80 1.89
N PRO A 99 -8.79 23.33 2.69
CA PRO A 99 -8.66 23.35 4.16
C PRO A 99 -8.43 22.00 4.80
N GLU A 100 -9.07 20.95 4.27
CA GLU A 100 -8.93 19.58 4.74
C GLU A 100 -7.50 19.06 4.55
N ILE A 101 -6.95 19.27 3.36
CA ILE A 101 -5.61 18.78 3.01
C ILE A 101 -4.54 19.62 3.70
N GLN A 102 -4.72 20.96 3.76
CA GLN A 102 -3.84 21.82 4.53
C GLN A 102 -3.75 21.39 5.99
N THR A 103 -4.87 21.02 6.60
CA THR A 103 -4.88 20.50 7.97
C THR A 103 -4.06 19.22 8.10
N LEU A 104 -4.21 18.28 7.15
CA LEU A 104 -3.43 17.04 7.13
C LEU A 104 -1.94 17.31 6.94
N LEU A 105 -1.55 18.21 6.05
CA LEU A 105 -0.16 18.50 5.73
C LEU A 105 0.57 19.26 6.84
N THR A 106 -0.14 20.13 7.57
CA THR A 106 0.46 21.01 8.59
C THR A 106 0.34 20.49 10.02
N THR A 107 -0.56 19.53 10.29
CA THR A 107 -0.69 18.91 11.61
C THR A 107 0.30 17.76 11.74
N PRO A 108 1.30 17.84 12.65
CA PRO A 108 2.26 16.76 12.82
C PRO A 108 1.59 15.45 13.24
N THR A 109 1.97 14.35 12.60
CA THR A 109 1.52 13.00 12.94
C THR A 109 2.65 11.97 12.78
N GLU A 110 2.63 10.92 13.58
CA GLU A 110 3.53 9.77 13.42
C GLU A 110 3.05 8.80 12.33
N GLU A 111 1.77 8.91 11.95
CA GLU A 111 1.19 8.10 10.89
C GLU A 111 1.68 8.56 9.52
N THR A 112 1.77 7.62 8.58
CA THR A 112 2.07 7.94 7.19
C THR A 112 0.80 8.37 6.48
N LEU A 113 0.79 9.58 5.93
CA LEU A 113 -0.29 10.05 5.06
C LEU A 113 -0.16 9.38 3.69
N ILE A 114 -1.25 8.83 3.19
CA ILE A 114 -1.29 8.14 1.91
C ILE A 114 -2.28 8.84 1.00
N PHE A 115 -1.79 9.38 -0.10
CA PHE A 115 -2.58 10.06 -1.11
C PHE A 115 -2.62 9.24 -2.38
N ASP A 116 -3.81 8.78 -2.74
CA ASP A 116 -4.03 7.98 -3.95
C ASP A 116 -4.45 8.86 -5.13
N LEU A 117 -3.77 8.70 -6.24
CA LEU A 117 -4.17 9.15 -7.56
C LEU A 117 -5.01 8.05 -8.23
N GLU A 118 -6.03 8.41 -8.99
CA GLU A 118 -6.82 7.43 -9.75
C GLU A 118 -5.96 6.73 -10.80
N ALA A 119 -6.27 5.46 -11.08
CA ALA A 119 -5.59 4.66 -12.06
C ALA A 119 -5.64 5.31 -13.46
N GLY A 120 -4.50 5.41 -14.14
CA GLY A 120 -4.37 6.04 -15.46
C GLY A 120 -4.71 7.54 -15.49
N GLY A 121 -4.87 8.18 -14.33
CA GLY A 121 -5.26 9.59 -14.23
C GLY A 121 -4.18 10.55 -14.70
N GLU A 122 -4.61 11.73 -15.17
CA GLU A 122 -3.75 12.83 -15.60
C GLU A 122 -3.87 13.99 -14.59
N TYR A 123 -2.74 14.45 -14.05
CA TYR A 123 -2.67 15.47 -13.01
C TYR A 123 -1.72 16.58 -13.40
N ALA A 124 -2.07 17.81 -13.03
CA ALA A 124 -1.16 18.94 -13.12
C ALA A 124 -0.50 19.19 -11.76
N LEU A 125 0.70 19.73 -11.79
CA LEU A 125 1.33 20.38 -10.66
C LEU A 125 1.72 21.80 -11.11
N SER A 126 0.91 22.80 -10.74
CA SER A 126 1.07 24.17 -11.23
C SER A 126 2.04 25.02 -10.40
N ASN A 127 2.34 24.60 -9.17
CA ASN A 127 3.18 25.38 -8.24
C ASN A 127 3.88 24.44 -7.24
N ILE A 128 4.56 25.01 -6.24
CA ILE A 128 5.27 24.26 -5.20
C ILE A 128 4.27 23.69 -4.19
N VAL A 129 4.34 22.37 -3.95
CA VAL A 129 3.62 21.69 -2.87
C VAL A 129 4.63 21.20 -1.84
N ASP A 130 4.45 21.57 -0.57
CA ASP A 130 5.32 21.19 0.53
C ASP A 130 4.68 20.10 1.41
N PHE A 131 5.28 18.92 1.41
CA PHE A 131 4.93 17.77 2.26
C PHE A 131 5.85 17.64 3.48
N GLY A 132 6.55 18.69 3.87
CA GLY A 132 7.69 18.65 4.79
C GLY A 132 7.41 18.21 6.22
N HIS A 133 6.16 18.29 6.71
CA HIS A 133 5.86 18.02 8.12
C HIS A 133 5.61 16.55 8.44
N ASN A 134 5.15 15.77 7.47
CA ASN A 134 4.69 14.39 7.70
C ASN A 134 5.34 13.39 6.74
N LYS A 135 5.32 12.12 7.10
CA LYS A 135 5.64 11.04 6.17
C LYS A 135 4.52 10.92 5.16
N VAL A 136 4.85 10.95 3.87
CA VAL A 136 3.85 10.92 2.80
C VAL A 136 4.18 9.85 1.78
N ILE A 137 3.16 9.11 1.37
CA ILE A 137 3.17 8.28 0.16
C ILE A 137 2.19 8.91 -0.82
N LEU A 138 2.68 9.38 -1.95
CA LEU A 138 1.88 9.76 -3.10
C LEU A 138 1.97 8.64 -4.12
N ARG A 139 0.85 8.01 -4.45
CA ARG A 139 0.85 6.83 -5.31
C ARG A 139 -0.38 6.76 -6.20
N THR A 140 -0.26 6.07 -7.32
CA THR A 140 -1.45 5.63 -8.05
C THR A 140 -2.11 4.46 -7.34
N ALA A 141 -3.45 4.42 -7.30
CA ALA A 141 -4.24 3.34 -6.74
C ALA A 141 -4.13 2.01 -7.51
N SER A 142 -3.29 1.96 -8.54
CA SER A 142 -3.02 0.79 -9.39
C SER A 142 -1.52 0.62 -9.60
N LYS A 143 -1.05 -0.63 -9.54
CA LYS A 143 0.35 -0.99 -9.86
C LYS A 143 0.60 -1.16 -11.36
N SER A 144 -0.46 -1.32 -12.16
CA SER A 144 -0.39 -1.63 -13.59
C SER A 144 -0.87 -0.50 -14.50
N ASP A 145 -1.62 0.47 -13.96
CA ASP A 145 -2.20 1.59 -14.70
C ASP A 145 -1.81 2.89 -14.00
N TRP A 146 -0.63 3.40 -14.35
CA TRP A 146 0.03 4.50 -13.64
C TRP A 146 -0.53 5.85 -14.03
N ALA A 147 -0.81 6.68 -13.05
CA ALA A 147 -1.13 8.08 -13.25
C ALA A 147 0.09 8.87 -13.76
N THR A 148 -0.17 9.99 -14.44
CA THR A 148 0.84 10.92 -14.92
C THR A 148 0.71 12.26 -14.20
N ILE A 149 1.82 12.79 -13.68
CA ILE A 149 1.90 14.14 -13.12
C ILE A 149 2.72 15.00 -14.07
N THR A 150 2.09 16.08 -14.61
CA THR A 150 2.75 17.06 -15.47
C THR A 150 3.08 18.31 -14.67
N TYR A 151 4.35 18.66 -14.60
CA TYR A 151 4.87 19.83 -13.88
C TYR A 151 4.86 21.06 -14.77
N ALA A 152 4.29 22.15 -14.26
CA ALA A 152 4.45 23.46 -14.84
C ALA A 152 5.84 24.06 -14.53
N ASN A 153 6.23 25.12 -15.24
CA ASN A 153 7.46 25.85 -14.92
C ASN A 153 7.40 26.45 -13.51
N GLY A 154 8.43 26.21 -12.71
CA GLY A 154 8.50 26.64 -11.30
C GLY A 154 7.80 25.68 -10.31
N ALA A 155 7.11 24.64 -10.80
CA ALA A 155 6.48 23.65 -9.95
C ALA A 155 7.50 22.68 -9.35
N SER A 156 7.29 22.29 -8.09
CA SER A 156 8.16 21.38 -7.37
C SER A 156 7.40 20.72 -6.22
N ILE A 157 7.78 19.49 -5.87
CA ILE A 157 7.38 18.85 -4.62
C ILE A 157 8.50 19.08 -3.61
N ARG A 158 8.17 19.65 -2.44
CA ARG A 158 9.08 19.86 -1.32
C ARG A 158 8.86 18.79 -0.25
N VAL A 159 9.92 18.22 0.26
CA VAL A 159 9.90 17.11 1.22
C VAL A 159 10.89 17.38 2.36
N GLY A 160 10.47 17.11 3.59
CA GLY A 160 11.31 17.32 4.77
C GLY A 160 11.23 16.15 5.74
N CYS A 161 10.55 15.07 5.31
CA CYS A 161 10.36 13.85 6.04
C CYS A 161 10.37 12.66 5.07
N GLY A 162 10.05 11.45 5.53
CA GLY A 162 9.94 10.27 4.65
C GLY A 162 8.90 10.51 3.55
N PHE A 163 9.33 10.45 2.30
CA PHE A 163 8.46 10.67 1.15
C PHE A 163 8.67 9.58 0.09
N PHE A 164 7.57 9.04 -0.42
CA PHE A 164 7.60 8.00 -1.45
C PHE A 164 6.66 8.36 -2.59
N LEU A 165 7.19 8.32 -3.81
CA LEU A 165 6.42 8.33 -5.06
C LEU A 165 6.32 6.89 -5.56
N ARG A 166 5.10 6.39 -5.83
CA ARG A 166 4.91 5.01 -6.27
C ARG A 166 3.93 4.92 -7.43
N TYR A 167 4.27 4.11 -8.41
CA TYR A 167 3.39 3.74 -9.53
C TYR A 167 2.88 4.94 -10.32
N MET A 168 3.79 5.85 -10.73
CA MET A 168 3.41 7.04 -11.49
C MET A 168 4.46 7.42 -12.52
N ASN A 169 4.00 8.12 -13.54
CA ASN A 169 4.82 8.79 -14.52
C ASN A 169 4.98 10.26 -14.12
N ILE A 170 6.15 10.81 -14.32
CA ILE A 170 6.44 12.23 -14.09
C ILE A 170 6.87 12.87 -15.41
N ASN A 171 6.12 13.88 -15.84
CA ASN A 171 6.46 14.73 -16.97
C ASN A 171 6.94 16.09 -16.45
N GLY A 172 8.27 16.31 -16.49
CA GLY A 172 8.93 17.54 -16.05
C GLY A 172 9.50 18.36 -17.20
N GLU A 173 9.11 18.13 -18.44
CA GLU A 173 9.69 18.82 -19.62
C GLU A 173 9.47 20.35 -19.59
N ALA A 174 8.42 20.83 -18.94
CA ALA A 174 8.10 22.25 -18.84
C ALA A 174 8.86 22.97 -17.71
N THR A 175 9.51 22.26 -16.79
CA THR A 175 10.20 22.87 -15.65
C THR A 175 11.71 22.82 -15.79
N THR A 176 12.37 23.91 -15.38
CA THR A 176 13.82 23.98 -15.20
C THR A 176 14.23 23.81 -13.74
N ASP A 177 13.26 23.81 -12.83
CA ASP A 177 13.45 23.66 -11.40
C ASP A 177 13.51 22.18 -10.98
N PRO A 178 14.09 21.87 -9.80
CA PRO A 178 14.08 20.50 -9.29
C PRO A 178 12.67 19.96 -9.11
N ILE A 179 12.38 18.79 -9.67
CA ILE A 179 11.10 18.08 -9.50
C ILE A 179 10.83 17.78 -8.02
N LEU A 180 11.88 17.40 -7.28
CA LEU A 180 11.88 17.21 -5.83
C LEU A 180 12.90 18.14 -5.19
N GLY A 181 12.50 18.84 -4.13
CA GLY A 181 13.37 19.71 -3.34
C GLY A 181 13.19 19.48 -1.85
N LEU A 182 14.09 20.06 -1.05
CA LEU A 182 13.93 20.05 0.41
C LEU A 182 12.87 21.09 0.83
N SER A 183 12.07 20.73 1.84
CA SER A 183 11.17 21.66 2.50
C SER A 183 11.96 22.77 3.23
N ASP A 184 11.38 23.96 3.26
CA ASP A 184 11.91 25.07 4.07
C ASP A 184 11.62 24.88 5.57
N ALA A 185 10.69 23.96 5.91
CA ALA A 185 10.31 23.61 7.29
C ALA A 185 10.31 22.08 7.50
N PRO A 186 11.48 21.43 7.40
CA PRO A 186 11.57 19.99 7.58
C PRO A 186 11.23 19.59 9.02
N ASN A 187 10.70 18.39 9.21
CA ASN A 187 10.49 17.83 10.53
C ASN A 187 11.82 17.29 11.08
N GLU A 188 12.52 18.10 11.85
CA GLU A 188 13.85 17.80 12.41
C GLU A 188 13.88 16.54 13.28
N ALA A 189 12.77 16.22 13.97
CA ALA A 189 12.68 15.03 14.81
C ALA A 189 12.80 13.72 14.02
N ILE A 190 12.51 13.74 12.72
CA ILE A 190 12.54 12.56 11.85
C ILE A 190 13.83 12.51 11.02
N LEU A 191 14.46 13.66 10.75
CA LEU A 191 15.73 13.72 10.02
C LEU A 191 16.92 13.30 10.91
N GLY A 192 16.76 13.15 12.21
CA GLY A 192 17.82 12.73 13.13
C GLY A 192 18.99 13.73 13.22
N LEU A 193 18.71 15.01 13.01
CA LEU A 193 19.65 16.11 13.16
C LEU A 193 19.71 16.59 14.60
#